data_d307b76c48555f1e1610a16344c00af4
#
_entry.id   d307b76c48555f1e1610a16344c00af4
#
_cell.length_a   1.000
_cell.length_b   1.000
_cell.length_c   1.000
_cell.angle_alpha   90.00
_cell.angle_beta   90.00
_cell.angle_gamma   90.00
#
_symmetry.space_group_name_H-M   'P 1'
#
loop_
_entity.id
_entity.type
_entity.pdbx_description
1 polymer ?
#
loop_
_entity_poly.entity_id
_entity_poly.type
_entity_poly.pdbx_seq_one_letter_code
_entity_poly.pdbx_strand_id
1 'polypeptide(L)'
;MPKKLDLTDNLEKYIIDHSDDLTDVQKEILNYNLSLGDQKKLQISISQAQFLQTLIKTSNTKKVLEIGSFTGFSALSMALSLPDDGSLISLDKNVEFSKKAKSFYNKANENKITQIIKPALESLKELENAKQKFDLVFIDADK
;
A
#
# COMPACT_ATOMS: atom_id res chain seq x y z
N MET A 1 31.16 14.55 9.49
CA MET A 1 29.94 13.75 9.42
C MET A 1 28.99 14.35 8.38
N PRO A 2 28.39 13.57 7.51
CA PRO A 2 27.37 14.11 6.63
C PRO A 2 26.22 14.66 7.48
N LYS A 3 25.72 15.86 7.16
CA LYS A 3 24.56 16.44 7.83
C LYS A 3 23.38 15.51 7.61
N LYS A 4 22.72 15.11 8.71
CA LYS A 4 21.45 14.39 8.63
C LYS A 4 20.42 15.31 7.97
N LEU A 5 19.79 14.85 6.91
CA LEU A 5 18.71 15.58 6.28
C LEU A 5 17.43 15.34 7.09
N ASP A 6 16.92 16.38 7.72
CA ASP A 6 15.63 16.31 8.40
C ASP A 6 14.50 16.57 7.39
N LEU A 7 13.54 15.68 7.32
CA LEU A 7 12.34 15.85 6.51
C LEU A 7 11.43 16.87 7.21
N THR A 8 11.52 18.13 6.78
CA THR A 8 10.66 19.21 7.27
C THR A 8 9.31 19.21 6.54
N ASP A 9 8.27 19.80 7.15
CA ASP A 9 6.94 19.94 6.52
C ASP A 9 7.02 20.62 5.15
N ASN A 10 7.91 21.62 5.00
CA ASN A 10 8.12 22.31 3.73
C ASN A 10 8.75 21.40 2.66
N LEU A 11 9.66 20.52 3.07
CA LEU A 11 10.29 19.57 2.15
C LEU A 11 9.28 18.46 1.75
N GLU A 12 8.50 17.97 2.70
CA GLU A 12 7.42 17.02 2.40
C GLU A 12 6.37 17.62 1.46
N LYS A 13 5.94 18.86 1.73
CA LYS A 13 5.05 19.58 0.83
C LYS A 13 5.65 19.73 -0.57
N TYR A 14 6.92 20.09 -0.68
CA TYR A 14 7.60 20.21 -1.98
C TYR A 14 7.59 18.87 -2.73
N ILE A 15 7.87 17.76 -2.05
CA ILE A 15 7.85 16.40 -2.66
C ILE A 15 6.44 16.10 -3.19
N ILE A 16 5.41 16.36 -2.41
CA ILE A 16 4.03 16.09 -2.80
C ILE A 16 3.61 16.98 -3.98
N ASP A 17 3.93 18.27 -3.94
CA ASP A 17 3.57 19.24 -4.99
C ASP A 17 4.26 18.94 -6.34
N HIS A 18 5.37 18.18 -6.33
CA HIS A 18 6.14 17.81 -7.52
C HIS A 18 6.04 16.31 -7.87
N SER A 19 5.07 15.62 -7.29
CA SER A 19 4.77 14.22 -7.58
C SER A 19 3.43 14.10 -8.33
N ASP A 20 3.13 12.91 -8.84
CA ASP A 20 1.85 12.65 -9.49
C ASP A 20 0.67 12.88 -8.53
N ASP A 21 -0.42 13.41 -9.06
CA ASP A 21 -1.66 13.60 -8.30
C ASP A 21 -2.24 12.26 -7.84
N LEU A 22 -2.81 12.27 -6.63
CA LEU A 22 -3.58 11.13 -6.15
C LEU A 22 -4.90 11.02 -6.92
N THR A 23 -5.33 9.80 -7.20
CA THR A 23 -6.66 9.51 -7.72
C THR A 23 -7.75 9.89 -6.71
N ASP A 24 -8.98 10.08 -7.17
CA ASP A 24 -10.09 10.43 -6.27
C ASP A 24 -10.33 9.36 -5.20
N VAL A 25 -10.17 8.08 -5.55
CA VAL A 25 -10.32 6.99 -4.57
C VAL A 25 -9.20 6.99 -3.54
N GLN A 26 -7.97 7.29 -3.92
CA GLN A 26 -6.87 7.46 -2.96
C GLN A 26 -7.18 8.62 -1.97
N LYS A 27 -7.66 9.74 -2.47
CA LYS A 27 -8.10 10.87 -1.64
C LYS A 27 -9.24 10.50 -0.69
N GLU A 28 -10.20 9.68 -1.15
CA GLU A 28 -11.27 9.17 -0.30
C GLU A 28 -10.76 8.27 0.83
N ILE A 29 -9.79 7.40 0.56
CA ILE A 29 -9.16 6.59 1.61
C ILE A 29 -8.52 7.49 2.67
N LEU A 30 -7.77 8.52 2.26
CA LEU A 30 -7.15 9.47 3.18
C LEU A 30 -8.20 10.18 4.04
N ASN A 31 -9.28 10.67 3.43
CA ASN A 31 -10.37 11.32 4.14
C ASN A 31 -11.08 10.38 5.12
N TYR A 32 -11.31 9.13 4.73
CA TYR A 32 -11.86 8.11 5.62
C TYR A 32 -10.93 7.88 6.82
N ASN A 33 -9.63 7.75 6.59
CA ASN A 33 -8.66 7.51 7.64
C ASN A 33 -8.57 8.68 8.64
N LEU A 34 -8.77 9.92 8.20
CA LEU A 34 -8.87 11.07 9.10
C LEU A 34 -10.00 10.93 10.12
N SER A 35 -11.10 10.25 9.77
CA SER A 35 -12.22 10.00 10.67
C SER A 35 -11.96 8.92 11.72
N LEU A 36 -10.88 8.14 11.59
CA LEU A 36 -10.55 7.01 12.48
C LEU A 36 -9.75 7.43 13.72
N GLY A 37 -9.59 8.74 13.98
CA GLY A 37 -8.87 9.25 15.14
C GLY A 37 -7.41 8.78 15.16
N ASP A 38 -6.97 8.19 16.28
CA ASP A 38 -5.57 7.77 16.45
C ASP A 38 -5.15 6.64 15.49
N GLN A 39 -6.09 5.85 14.97
CA GLN A 39 -5.79 4.75 14.04
C GLN A 39 -5.26 5.25 12.70
N LYS A 40 -5.48 6.53 12.34
CA LYS A 40 -4.88 7.12 11.13
C LYS A 40 -3.36 6.97 11.05
N LYS A 41 -2.68 6.77 12.19
CA LYS A 41 -1.23 6.56 12.27
C LYS A 41 -0.76 5.26 11.61
N LEU A 42 -1.68 4.33 11.36
CA LEU A 42 -1.39 3.07 10.64
C LEU A 42 -1.25 3.26 9.14
N GLN A 43 -1.60 4.44 8.62
CA GLN A 43 -1.48 4.77 7.21
C GLN A 43 -0.06 5.25 6.89
N ILE A 44 0.48 4.79 5.77
CA ILE A 44 1.72 5.36 5.22
C ILE A 44 1.51 6.80 4.74
N SER A 45 2.59 7.57 4.65
CA SER A 45 2.52 8.93 4.08
C SER A 45 2.27 8.90 2.56
N ILE A 46 1.81 10.03 2.03
CA ILE A 46 1.65 10.19 0.57
C ILE A 46 2.99 10.03 -0.14
N SER A 47 4.06 10.62 0.41
CA SER A 47 5.41 10.51 -0.17
C SER A 47 5.93 9.07 -0.18
N GLN A 48 5.62 8.25 0.84
CA GLN A 48 5.95 6.82 0.83
C GLN A 48 5.17 6.08 -0.25
N ALA A 49 3.88 6.36 -0.41
CA ALA A 49 3.08 5.74 -1.47
C ALA A 49 3.63 6.07 -2.87
N GLN A 50 3.99 7.33 -3.11
CA GLN A 50 4.59 7.78 -4.38
C GLN A 50 5.97 7.17 -4.63
N PHE A 51 6.77 6.99 -3.58
CA PHE A 51 8.04 6.28 -3.68
C PHE A 51 7.84 4.82 -4.09
N LEU A 52 6.89 4.10 -3.47
CA LEU A 52 6.55 2.73 -3.84
C LEU A 52 6.08 2.63 -5.30
N GLN A 53 5.26 3.58 -5.76
CA GLN A 53 4.81 3.65 -7.14
C GLN A 53 5.99 3.84 -8.12
N THR A 54 6.92 4.73 -7.79
CA THR A 54 8.13 4.97 -8.58
C THR A 54 9.00 3.72 -8.63
N LEU A 55 9.20 3.08 -7.48
CA LEU A 55 10.00 1.85 -7.37
C LEU A 55 9.41 0.73 -8.25
N ILE A 56 8.09 0.52 -8.20
CA ILE A 56 7.40 -0.48 -9.03
C ILE A 56 7.60 -0.21 -10.51
N LYS A 57 7.38 1.04 -10.95
CA LYS A 57 7.51 1.43 -12.36
C LYS A 57 8.94 1.28 -12.88
N THR A 58 9.95 1.60 -12.07
CA THR A 58 11.36 1.61 -12.48
C THR A 58 12.02 0.24 -12.41
N SER A 59 11.53 -0.66 -11.56
CA SER A 59 12.10 -2.02 -11.37
C SER A 59 11.41 -3.10 -12.21
N ASN A 60 10.43 -2.75 -13.05
CA ASN A 60 9.61 -3.70 -13.80
C ASN A 60 8.92 -4.75 -12.91
N THR A 61 8.55 -4.36 -11.70
CA THR A 61 7.84 -5.21 -10.72
C THR A 61 6.49 -5.63 -11.28
N LYS A 62 6.19 -6.93 -11.22
CA LYS A 62 4.89 -7.51 -11.60
C LYS A 62 4.14 -8.15 -10.44
N LYS A 63 4.87 -8.72 -9.47
CA LYS A 63 4.26 -9.42 -8.35
C LYS A 63 4.68 -8.80 -7.02
N VAL A 64 3.70 -8.28 -6.29
CA VAL A 64 3.89 -7.62 -5.01
C VAL A 64 3.24 -8.42 -3.90
N LEU A 65 3.93 -8.55 -2.77
CA LEU A 65 3.36 -9.00 -1.50
C LEU A 65 3.37 -7.83 -0.51
N GLU A 66 2.21 -7.54 0.05
CA GLU A 66 2.05 -6.58 1.15
C GLU A 66 1.68 -7.30 2.44
N ILE A 67 2.30 -6.94 3.54
CA ILE A 67 1.99 -7.45 4.88
C ILE A 67 1.58 -6.28 5.76
N GLY A 68 0.27 -6.20 6.05
CA GLY A 68 -0.37 -5.05 6.71
C GLY A 68 -0.94 -4.08 5.67
N SER A 69 -2.25 -4.09 5.47
CA SER A 69 -2.90 -3.23 4.47
C SER A 69 -3.72 -2.09 5.07
N PHE A 70 -4.10 -2.20 6.34
CA PHE A 70 -5.02 -1.25 6.97
C PHE A 70 -6.26 -1.01 6.10
N THR A 71 -6.51 0.22 5.69
CA THR A 71 -7.65 0.59 4.83
C THR A 71 -7.33 0.55 3.32
N GLY A 72 -6.14 0.07 2.94
CA GLY A 72 -5.78 -0.22 1.57
C GLY A 72 -5.13 0.91 0.79
N PHE A 73 -4.66 1.99 1.42
CA PHE A 73 -4.04 3.11 0.71
C PHE A 73 -2.74 2.68 0.02
N SER A 74 -1.86 1.95 0.71
CA SER A 74 -0.61 1.42 0.14
C SER A 74 -0.87 0.39 -0.95
N ALA A 75 -1.76 -0.59 -0.70
CA ALA A 75 -2.09 -1.61 -1.68
C ALA A 75 -2.65 -1.02 -2.97
N LEU A 76 -3.61 -0.07 -2.87
CA LEU A 76 -4.17 0.62 -4.03
C LEU A 76 -3.09 1.40 -4.78
N SER A 77 -2.26 2.16 -4.06
CA SER A 77 -1.18 2.94 -4.66
C SER A 77 -0.20 2.06 -5.44
N MET A 78 0.22 0.94 -4.85
CA MET A 78 1.10 -0.01 -5.53
C MET A 78 0.43 -0.67 -6.74
N ALA A 79 -0.83 -1.10 -6.60
CA ALA A 79 -1.56 -1.77 -7.68
C ALA A 79 -1.79 -0.87 -8.89
N LEU A 80 -2.06 0.42 -8.69
CA LEU A 80 -2.21 1.40 -9.76
C LEU A 80 -0.91 1.60 -10.59
N SER A 81 0.23 1.21 -10.04
CA SER A 81 1.54 1.31 -10.70
C SER A 81 2.02 0.01 -11.33
N LEU A 82 1.33 -1.10 -11.06
CA LEU A 82 1.60 -2.38 -11.69
C LEU A 82 1.13 -2.40 -13.15
N PRO A 83 1.81 -3.14 -14.03
CA PRO A 83 1.33 -3.37 -15.38
C PRO A 83 0.02 -4.18 -15.37
N ASP A 84 -0.68 -4.26 -16.51
CA ASP A 84 -1.97 -4.96 -16.62
C ASP A 84 -1.88 -6.45 -16.24
N ASP A 85 -0.74 -7.09 -16.50
CA ASP A 85 -0.44 -8.46 -16.12
C ASP A 85 0.17 -8.61 -14.72
N GLY A 86 0.19 -7.52 -13.94
CA GLY A 86 0.68 -7.50 -12.56
C GLY A 86 -0.34 -7.99 -11.55
N SER A 87 0.13 -8.33 -10.35
CA SER A 87 -0.71 -8.76 -9.23
C SER A 87 -0.12 -8.35 -7.88
N LEU A 88 -1.00 -8.10 -6.93
CA LEU A 88 -0.65 -7.78 -5.56
C LEU A 88 -1.43 -8.69 -4.61
N ILE A 89 -0.75 -9.37 -3.71
CA ILE A 89 -1.36 -10.08 -2.59
C ILE A 89 -1.17 -9.22 -1.34
N SER A 90 -2.26 -8.90 -0.66
CA SER A 90 -2.28 -8.10 0.57
C SER A 90 -2.76 -8.95 1.74
N LEU A 91 -1.93 -9.05 2.77
CA LEU A 91 -2.19 -9.81 3.99
C LEU A 91 -2.59 -8.87 5.12
N ASP A 92 -3.74 -9.10 5.71
CA ASP A 92 -4.17 -8.40 6.93
C ASP A 92 -5.07 -9.32 7.77
N LYS A 93 -5.00 -9.19 9.10
CA LYS A 93 -5.87 -9.95 10.01
C LYS A 93 -7.17 -9.24 10.34
N ASN A 94 -7.27 -7.94 10.07
CA ASN A 94 -8.42 -7.12 10.43
C ASN A 94 -9.51 -7.21 9.37
N VAL A 95 -10.60 -7.90 9.71
CA VAL A 95 -11.73 -8.14 8.80
C VAL A 95 -12.44 -6.84 8.39
N GLU A 96 -12.63 -5.89 9.32
CA GLU A 96 -13.38 -4.66 9.04
C GLU A 96 -12.59 -3.73 8.14
N PHE A 97 -11.31 -3.51 8.42
CA PHE A 97 -10.45 -2.72 7.54
C PHE A 97 -10.29 -3.36 6.17
N SER A 98 -10.16 -4.68 6.11
CA SER A 98 -10.07 -5.40 4.82
C SER A 98 -11.36 -5.28 4.00
N LYS A 99 -12.53 -5.33 4.62
CA LYS A 99 -13.82 -5.07 3.93
C LYS A 99 -13.88 -3.63 3.41
N LYS A 100 -13.43 -2.67 4.20
CA LYS A 100 -13.40 -1.27 3.79
C LYS A 100 -12.42 -1.05 2.63
N ALA A 101 -11.22 -1.61 2.72
CA ALA A 101 -10.24 -1.58 1.65
C ALA A 101 -10.81 -2.17 0.35
N LYS A 102 -11.50 -3.33 0.43
CA LYS A 102 -12.14 -3.94 -0.73
C LYS A 102 -13.17 -3.03 -1.39
N SER A 103 -13.93 -2.27 -0.61
CA SER A 103 -14.89 -1.30 -1.17
C SER A 103 -14.20 -0.20 -1.98
N PHE A 104 -13.03 0.26 -1.55
CA PHE A 104 -12.22 1.24 -2.29
C PHE A 104 -11.60 0.64 -3.56
N TYR A 105 -11.09 -0.59 -3.49
CA TYR A 105 -10.55 -1.27 -4.68
C TYR A 105 -11.62 -1.45 -5.76
N ASN A 106 -12.82 -1.86 -5.36
CA ASN A 106 -13.96 -1.99 -6.28
C ASN A 106 -14.33 -0.63 -6.91
N LYS A 107 -14.33 0.45 -6.12
CA LYS A 107 -14.63 1.80 -6.59
C LYS A 107 -13.57 2.31 -7.59
N ALA A 108 -12.32 1.93 -7.38
CA ALA A 108 -11.23 2.23 -8.29
C ALA A 108 -11.19 1.32 -9.53
N ASN A 109 -12.07 0.34 -9.64
CA ASN A 109 -12.02 -0.74 -10.64
C ASN A 109 -10.67 -1.48 -10.64
N GLU A 110 -10.03 -1.59 -9.47
CA GLU A 110 -8.71 -2.23 -9.34
C GLU A 110 -8.87 -3.73 -9.06
N ASN A 111 -8.50 -4.54 -10.03
CA ASN A 111 -8.68 -6.00 -9.99
C ASN A 111 -7.39 -6.78 -9.70
N LYS A 112 -6.25 -6.10 -9.63
CA LYS A 112 -4.94 -6.75 -9.42
C LYS A 112 -4.70 -7.12 -7.96
N ILE A 113 -5.56 -6.69 -7.01
CA ILE A 113 -5.39 -6.90 -5.58
C ILE A 113 -6.18 -8.11 -5.09
N THR A 114 -5.46 -9.08 -4.53
CA THR A 114 -6.04 -10.23 -3.80
C THR A 114 -5.78 -10.05 -2.31
N GLN A 115 -6.83 -10.03 -1.50
CA GLN A 115 -6.73 -9.95 -0.05
C GLN A 115 -6.79 -11.33 0.58
N ILE A 116 -5.88 -11.61 1.53
CA ILE A 116 -5.93 -12.79 2.41
C ILE A 116 -6.11 -12.30 3.84
N ILE A 117 -7.27 -12.60 4.43
CA ILE A 117 -7.68 -12.05 5.74
C ILE A 117 -7.48 -13.13 6.81
N LYS A 118 -6.27 -13.20 7.32
CA LYS A 118 -5.84 -14.07 8.43
C LYS A 118 -4.48 -13.63 8.98
N PRO A 119 -4.00 -14.21 10.09
CA PRO A 119 -2.66 -13.92 10.58
C PRO A 119 -1.59 -14.09 9.50
N ALA A 120 -0.70 -13.11 9.36
CA ALA A 120 0.27 -13.07 8.27
C ALA A 120 1.16 -14.32 8.19
N LEU A 121 1.58 -14.86 9.35
CA LEU A 121 2.42 -16.06 9.41
C LEU A 121 1.72 -17.30 8.81
N GLU A 122 0.41 -17.43 8.96
CA GLU A 122 -0.36 -18.52 8.36
C GLU A 122 -0.40 -18.37 6.84
N SER A 123 -0.71 -17.15 6.38
CA SER A 123 -0.75 -16.80 4.96
C SER A 123 0.62 -17.03 4.29
N LEU A 124 1.70 -16.61 4.96
CA LEU A 124 3.07 -16.80 4.45
C LEU A 124 3.44 -18.27 4.28
N LYS A 125 3.07 -19.14 5.23
CA LYS A 125 3.27 -20.59 5.09
C LYS A 125 2.51 -21.17 3.91
N GLU A 126 1.27 -20.73 3.67
CA GLU A 126 0.49 -21.17 2.52
C GLU A 126 1.12 -20.72 1.20
N LEU A 127 1.58 -19.45 1.13
CA LEU A 127 2.25 -18.91 -0.04
C LEU A 127 3.59 -19.62 -0.32
N GLU A 128 4.33 -19.97 0.74
CA GLU A 128 5.57 -20.77 0.65
C GLU A 128 5.29 -22.17 0.11
N ASN A 129 4.29 -22.86 0.67
CA ASN A 129 3.88 -24.19 0.21
C ASN A 129 3.41 -24.17 -1.25
N ALA A 130 2.76 -23.10 -1.67
CA ALA A 130 2.37 -22.86 -3.06
C ALA A 130 3.53 -22.39 -3.96
N LYS A 131 4.74 -22.28 -3.42
CA LYS A 131 5.96 -21.82 -4.13
C LYS A 131 5.77 -20.48 -4.83
N GLN A 132 4.96 -19.58 -4.22
CA GLN A 132 4.76 -18.24 -4.74
C GLN A 132 6.05 -17.42 -4.63
N LYS A 133 6.32 -16.61 -5.65
CA LYS A 133 7.47 -15.71 -5.70
C LYS A 133 6.99 -14.31 -5.96
N PHE A 134 7.69 -13.33 -5.40
CA PHE A 134 7.37 -11.92 -5.51
C PHE A 134 8.60 -11.13 -5.95
N ASP A 135 8.37 -10.07 -6.73
CA ASP A 135 9.43 -9.15 -7.15
C ASP A 135 9.68 -8.09 -6.08
N LEU A 136 8.64 -7.73 -5.31
CA LEU A 136 8.69 -6.75 -4.24
C LEU A 136 7.85 -7.23 -3.06
N VAL A 137 8.40 -7.07 -1.85
CA VAL A 137 7.69 -7.32 -0.59
C VAL A 137 7.70 -6.05 0.24
N PHE A 138 6.51 -5.58 0.62
CA PHE A 138 6.32 -4.42 1.49
C PHE A 138 5.74 -4.86 2.84
N ILE A 139 6.49 -4.63 3.91
CA ILE A 139 6.13 -5.06 5.27
C ILE A 139 5.86 -3.83 6.12
N ASP A 140 4.59 -3.60 6.44
CA ASP A 140 4.10 -2.47 7.25
C ASP A 140 3.05 -2.91 8.27
N ALA A 141 3.21 -4.10 8.83
CA ALA A 141 2.34 -4.63 9.87
C ALA A 141 2.80 -4.23 11.28
N ASP A 142 1.88 -4.32 12.25
CA ASP A 142 2.20 -4.19 13.67
C ASP A 142 3.28 -5.20 14.07
N LYS A 143 4.23 -4.72 14.88
CA LYS A 143 5.36 -5.51 15.41
C LYS A 143 5.04 -6.11 16.76
#